data_94a9ed07d0f8ed583910f206da0f90c3
#
_entry.id   94a9ed07d0f8ed583910f206da0f90c3
#
_cell.length_a   1.000
_cell.length_b   1.000
_cell.length_c   1.000
_cell.angle_alpha   90.00
_cell.angle_beta   90.00
_cell.angle_gamma   90.00
#
_symmetry.space_group_name_H-M   'P 1'
#
loop_
_entity.id
_entity.type
_entity.pdbx_description
1 polymer ?
#
loop_
_entity_poly.entity_id
_entity_poly.type
_entity_poly.pdbx_seq_one_letter_code
_entity_poly.pdbx_strand_id
1 'polypeptide(L)'
;MANLTVLRSYASMKPSQLPSSVLFSHTDRTMTIFDAYPKSIFHFLILPRVAAQPSTPISIGNPSNEDKLHVSERTTTLPPSVTDLSSLRALLNSERTSKDQAKEIILSLKEDALRAKKEIEGEMEKRYGFIWDIWIGFHAVPSME
;
A
#
# COMPACT_ATOMS: atom_id res chain seq x y z
N MET A 1 -14.75 -12.86 5.83
CA MET A 1 -13.81 -11.73 6.07
C MET A 1 -12.39 -12.16 5.78
N ALA A 2 -11.66 -11.37 5.01
CA ALA A 2 -10.24 -11.64 4.86
C ALA A 2 -9.57 -11.47 6.22
N ASN A 3 -8.94 -12.52 6.70
CA ASN A 3 -8.20 -12.47 7.96
C ASN A 3 -7.09 -11.42 7.83
N LEU A 4 -6.98 -10.50 8.77
CA LEU A 4 -5.98 -9.43 8.78
C LEU A 4 -4.54 -9.98 8.62
N THR A 5 -4.28 -11.18 9.16
CA THR A 5 -3.01 -11.89 9.00
C THR A 5 -2.74 -12.24 7.54
N VAL A 6 -3.76 -12.66 6.80
CA VAL A 6 -3.65 -13.00 5.36
C VAL A 6 -3.38 -11.73 4.54
N LEU A 7 -4.09 -10.63 4.83
CA LEU A 7 -3.86 -9.35 4.15
C LEU A 7 -2.44 -8.82 4.39
N ARG A 8 -1.93 -8.94 5.61
CA ARG A 8 -0.55 -8.59 5.95
C ARG A 8 0.46 -9.44 5.17
N SER A 9 0.19 -10.73 5.06
CA SER A 9 1.01 -11.64 4.28
C SER A 9 1.04 -11.20 2.81
N TYR A 10 -0.12 -10.95 2.20
CA TYR A 10 -0.20 -10.47 0.81
C TYR A 10 0.55 -9.15 0.60
N ALA A 11 0.40 -8.18 1.50
CA ALA A 11 1.11 -6.90 1.43
C ALA A 11 2.64 -7.04 1.45
N SER A 12 3.15 -8.12 2.03
CA SER A 12 4.58 -8.44 2.14
C SER A 12 5.10 -9.29 0.97
N MET A 13 4.21 -9.93 0.20
CA MET A 13 4.60 -10.80 -0.91
C MET A 13 4.88 -10.00 -2.18
N LYS A 14 5.67 -10.59 -3.08
CA LYS A 14 5.82 -10.05 -4.43
C LYS A 14 4.53 -10.34 -5.22
N PRO A 15 4.06 -9.39 -6.06
CA PRO A 15 2.86 -9.61 -6.87
C PRO A 15 2.90 -10.89 -7.72
N SER A 16 4.07 -11.25 -8.21
CA SER A 16 4.29 -12.48 -8.99
C SER A 16 4.07 -13.79 -8.21
N GLN A 17 4.02 -13.72 -6.89
CA GLN A 17 3.79 -14.87 -6.01
C GLN A 17 2.30 -15.06 -5.68
N LEU A 18 1.47 -14.06 -6.02
CA LEU A 18 0.04 -14.13 -5.80
C LEU A 18 -0.65 -14.78 -7.00
N PRO A 19 -1.62 -15.69 -6.77
CA PRO A 19 -2.40 -16.25 -7.86
C PRO A 19 -3.29 -15.19 -8.52
N SER A 20 -3.56 -15.36 -9.81
CA SER A 20 -4.43 -14.46 -10.59
C SER A 20 -5.87 -14.38 -10.07
N SER A 21 -6.30 -15.37 -9.30
CA SER A 21 -7.59 -15.38 -8.60
C SER A 21 -7.64 -14.43 -7.40
N VAL A 22 -6.50 -13.98 -6.92
CA VAL A 22 -6.36 -13.06 -5.79
C VAL A 22 -5.94 -11.67 -6.26
N LEU A 23 -4.94 -11.60 -7.13
CA LEU A 23 -4.38 -10.34 -7.60
C LEU A 23 -5.16 -9.80 -8.80
N PHE A 24 -5.70 -8.59 -8.68
CA PHE A 24 -6.32 -7.87 -9.79
C PHE A 24 -5.31 -7.00 -10.54
N SER A 25 -4.61 -6.14 -9.82
CA SER A 25 -3.57 -5.26 -10.38
C SER A 25 -2.57 -4.84 -9.30
N HIS A 26 -1.44 -4.30 -9.72
CA HIS A 26 -0.44 -3.78 -8.78
C HIS A 26 0.39 -2.65 -9.37
N THR A 27 1.00 -1.89 -8.47
CA THR A 27 2.05 -0.91 -8.76
C THR A 27 3.28 -1.21 -7.90
N ASP A 28 4.27 -0.36 -7.95
CA ASP A 28 5.43 -0.46 -7.06
C ASP A 28 5.05 -0.22 -5.60
N ARG A 29 3.98 0.54 -5.34
CA ARG A 29 3.58 0.98 -4.00
C ARG A 29 2.37 0.25 -3.43
N THR A 30 1.48 -0.23 -4.28
CA THR A 30 0.21 -0.84 -3.87
C THR A 30 -0.09 -2.12 -4.64
N MET A 31 -1.03 -2.90 -4.14
CA MET A 31 -1.66 -3.98 -4.88
C MET A 31 -3.17 -3.95 -4.64
N THR A 32 -3.91 -4.21 -5.71
CA THR A 32 -5.36 -4.37 -5.68
C THR A 32 -5.69 -5.84 -5.76
N ILE A 33 -6.44 -6.34 -4.80
CA ILE A 33 -6.83 -7.74 -4.71
C ILE A 33 -8.35 -7.88 -4.69
N PHE A 34 -8.83 -9.04 -5.13
CA PHE A 34 -10.22 -9.42 -4.95
C PHE A 34 -10.49 -9.70 -3.47
N ASP A 35 -11.62 -9.21 -2.94
CA ASP A 35 -12.04 -9.59 -1.60
C ASP A 35 -12.48 -11.06 -1.60
N ALA A 36 -11.99 -11.84 -0.65
CA ALA A 36 -12.37 -13.25 -0.50
C ALA A 36 -13.85 -13.41 -0.08
N TYR A 37 -14.45 -12.38 0.50
CA TYR A 37 -15.84 -12.35 0.94
C TYR A 37 -16.55 -11.12 0.38
N PRO A 38 -16.76 -11.06 -0.94
CA PRO A 38 -17.27 -9.86 -1.59
C PRO A 38 -18.70 -9.58 -1.17
N LYS A 39 -18.99 -8.30 -0.85
CA LYS A 39 -20.34 -7.81 -0.53
C LYS A 39 -21.04 -7.22 -1.75
N SER A 40 -20.36 -7.14 -2.87
CA SER A 40 -20.86 -6.66 -4.16
C SER A 40 -20.16 -7.40 -5.28
N ILE A 41 -20.69 -7.28 -6.51
CA ILE A 41 -20.12 -7.91 -7.71
C ILE A 41 -18.67 -7.47 -7.93
N PHE A 42 -18.40 -6.19 -7.69
CA PHE A 42 -17.05 -5.62 -7.71
C PHE A 42 -16.68 -5.17 -6.30
N HIS A 43 -15.93 -6.00 -5.60
CA HIS A 43 -15.42 -5.69 -4.26
C HIS A 43 -13.93 -5.98 -4.21
N PHE A 44 -13.14 -4.91 -4.12
CA PHE A 44 -11.69 -4.97 -4.14
C PHE A 44 -11.11 -4.36 -2.88
N LEU A 45 -9.95 -4.82 -2.51
CA LEU A 45 -9.13 -4.26 -1.45
C LEU A 45 -7.82 -3.72 -2.06
N ILE A 46 -7.44 -2.51 -1.70
CA ILE A 46 -6.18 -1.91 -2.10
C ILE A 46 -5.27 -1.90 -0.88
N LEU A 47 -4.18 -2.64 -0.99
CA LEU A 47 -3.20 -2.81 0.08
C LEU A 47 -1.93 -2.01 -0.26
N PRO A 48 -1.36 -1.26 0.70
CA PRO A 48 -0.02 -0.73 0.54
C PRO A 48 0.97 -1.90 0.54
N ARG A 49 1.90 -1.90 -0.40
CA ARG A 49 2.96 -2.89 -0.39
C ARG A 49 3.99 -2.52 0.67
N VAL A 50 4.35 -3.50 1.48
CA VAL A 50 5.55 -3.42 2.30
C VAL A 50 6.72 -3.64 1.34
N ALA A 51 7.09 -2.60 0.60
CA ALA A 51 8.17 -2.70 -0.36
C ALA A 51 9.43 -3.13 0.39
N ALA A 52 10.10 -4.15 -0.11
CA ALA A 52 11.53 -4.21 0.05
C ALA A 52 12.05 -2.93 -0.64
N GLN A 53 12.24 -1.87 0.13
CA GLN A 53 12.96 -0.69 -0.33
C GLN A 53 14.27 -1.22 -0.89
N PRO A 54 14.71 -0.78 -2.07
CA PRO A 54 16.06 -1.09 -2.51
C PRO A 54 16.96 -0.66 -1.37
N SER A 55 17.57 -1.63 -0.70
CA SER A 55 18.66 -1.37 0.22
C SER A 55 19.67 -0.60 -0.61
N THR A 56 19.74 0.69 -0.42
CA THR A 56 20.88 1.47 -0.92
C THR A 56 22.09 0.77 -0.35
N PRO A 57 22.99 0.23 -1.19
CA PRO A 57 24.22 -0.36 -0.68
C PRO A 57 24.89 0.73 0.13
N ILE A 58 25.12 0.47 1.40
CA ILE A 58 25.99 1.28 2.23
C ILE A 58 27.35 1.13 1.58
N SER A 59 27.73 2.09 0.77
CA SER A 59 29.12 2.23 0.31
C SER A 59 29.91 2.49 1.57
N ILE A 60 30.57 1.44 2.06
CA ILE A 60 31.64 1.57 3.04
C ILE A 60 32.78 2.26 2.29
N GLY A 61 32.71 3.58 2.25
CA GLY A 61 33.80 4.42 1.81
C GLY A 61 34.86 4.45 2.90
N ASN A 62 36.08 4.09 2.56
CA ASN A 62 37.25 4.18 3.40
C ASN A 62 37.39 5.58 4.04
N PRO A 63 37.89 5.66 5.27
CA PRO A 63 38.12 6.91 5.96
C PRO A 63 39.44 7.54 5.47
N SER A 64 39.35 8.62 4.77
CA SER A 64 40.48 9.55 4.68
C SER A 64 39.99 10.99 4.43
N ASN A 65 40.32 11.80 5.42
CA ASN A 65 40.48 13.27 5.48
C ASN A 65 39.25 14.17 5.54
N GLU A 66 39.08 14.67 6.80
CA GLU A 66 38.93 16.06 7.28
C GLU A 66 38.39 17.12 6.29
N ASP A 67 37.21 17.67 6.48
CA ASP A 67 36.98 19.01 7.06
C ASP A 67 35.51 19.45 6.95
N LYS A 68 35.04 20.09 8.04
CA LYS A 68 33.97 21.07 8.18
C LYS A 68 32.48 20.67 7.99
N LEU A 69 31.85 20.53 9.17
CA LEU A 69 30.60 21.18 9.61
C LEU A 69 29.61 21.61 8.54
N HIS A 70 28.70 20.72 8.23
CA HIS A 70 27.27 21.03 8.14
C HIS A 70 26.52 19.79 8.66
N VAL A 71 26.05 19.90 9.90
CA VAL A 71 25.11 18.92 10.46
C VAL A 71 23.78 19.13 9.74
N SER A 72 23.65 18.49 8.61
CA SER A 72 22.35 18.20 8.05
C SER A 72 21.87 16.95 8.77
N GLU A 73 20.96 17.11 9.70
CA GLU A 73 20.22 16.00 10.29
C GLU A 73 19.54 15.22 9.16
N ARG A 74 20.26 14.24 8.61
CA ARG A 74 19.65 13.19 7.82
C ARG A 74 18.85 12.33 8.79
N THR A 75 17.63 12.74 9.04
CA THR A 75 16.63 11.88 9.68
C THR A 75 16.53 10.62 8.81
N THR A 76 17.21 9.57 9.25
CA THR A 76 17.14 8.26 8.58
C THR A 76 15.76 7.71 8.88
N THR A 77 14.79 8.10 8.06
CA THR A 77 13.43 7.57 8.16
C THR A 77 13.46 6.12 7.71
N LEU A 78 13.18 5.23 8.64
CA LEU A 78 13.04 3.82 8.36
C LEU A 78 11.76 3.58 7.52
N PRO A 79 11.75 2.60 6.62
CA PRO A 79 10.55 2.27 5.90
C PRO A 79 9.43 1.83 6.87
N PRO A 80 8.16 2.11 6.56
CA PRO A 80 7.04 1.69 7.39
C PRO A 80 6.99 0.17 7.51
N SER A 81 6.70 -0.31 8.71
CA SER A 81 6.54 -1.74 8.96
C SER A 81 5.14 -2.21 8.57
N VAL A 82 4.94 -3.53 8.49
CA VAL A 82 3.61 -4.14 8.28
C VAL A 82 2.61 -3.68 9.34
N THR A 83 3.09 -3.48 10.58
CA THR A 83 2.25 -3.00 11.68
C THR A 83 1.82 -1.55 11.47
N ASP A 84 2.72 -0.69 11.01
CA ASP A 84 2.41 0.71 10.71
C ASP A 84 1.37 0.83 9.58
N LEU A 85 1.41 -0.07 8.61
CA LEU A 85 0.48 -0.12 7.48
C LEU A 85 -0.84 -0.86 7.78
N SER A 86 -1.02 -1.36 9.00
CA SER A 86 -2.20 -2.16 9.36
C SER A 86 -3.51 -1.35 9.45
N SER A 87 -3.43 -0.06 9.68
CA SER A 87 -4.56 0.86 9.70
C SER A 87 -4.10 2.29 9.48
N LEU A 88 -5.03 3.16 9.08
CA LEU A 88 -4.76 4.59 8.94
C LEU A 88 -4.28 5.20 10.27
N ARG A 89 -4.87 4.79 11.39
CA ARG A 89 -4.46 5.24 12.73
C ARG A 89 -3.03 4.80 13.06
N ALA A 90 -2.67 3.54 12.78
CA ALA A 90 -1.32 3.02 13.00
C ALA A 90 -0.29 3.79 12.18
N LEU A 91 -0.59 4.08 10.92
CA LEU A 91 0.28 4.83 10.03
C LEU A 91 0.51 6.27 10.54
N LEU A 92 -0.56 6.96 10.95
CA LEU A 92 -0.47 8.35 11.41
C LEU A 92 0.19 8.50 12.79
N ASN A 93 0.13 7.47 13.62
CA ASN A 93 0.73 7.45 14.96
C ASN A 93 2.09 6.73 15.00
N SER A 94 2.60 6.27 13.87
CA SER A 94 3.90 5.60 13.80
C SER A 94 5.04 6.57 14.12
N GLU A 95 5.91 6.18 15.04
CA GLU A 95 7.14 6.92 15.32
C GLU A 95 8.21 6.70 14.23
N ARG A 96 8.09 5.62 13.46
CA ARG A 96 9.02 5.23 12.41
C ARG A 96 8.76 5.94 11.09
N THR A 97 7.51 6.35 10.87
CA THR A 97 7.05 6.94 9.62
C THR A 97 6.87 8.44 9.79
N SER A 98 7.55 9.23 8.98
CA SER A 98 7.35 10.68 8.98
C SER A 98 5.95 11.03 8.47
N LYS A 99 5.46 12.22 8.81
CA LYS A 99 4.17 12.71 8.31
C LYS A 99 4.14 12.81 6.79
N ASP A 100 5.26 13.16 6.18
CA ASP A 100 5.37 13.26 4.72
C ASP A 100 5.32 11.88 4.06
N GLN A 101 5.99 10.87 4.62
CA GLN A 101 5.86 9.48 4.18
C GLN A 101 4.43 8.96 4.32
N ALA A 102 3.78 9.21 5.46
CA ALA A 102 2.39 8.83 5.67
C ALA A 102 1.48 9.48 4.62
N LYS A 103 1.68 10.77 4.34
CA LYS A 103 0.96 11.49 3.30
C LYS A 103 1.17 10.89 1.91
N GLU A 104 2.41 10.56 1.54
CA GLU A 104 2.71 9.92 0.26
C GLU A 104 2.02 8.56 0.12
N ILE A 105 2.00 7.75 1.17
CA ILE A 105 1.33 6.46 1.17
C ILE A 105 -0.18 6.65 0.95
N ILE A 106 -0.81 7.57 1.67
CA ILE A 106 -2.24 7.87 1.53
C ILE A 106 -2.56 8.38 0.12
N LEU A 107 -1.73 9.25 -0.43
CA LEU A 107 -1.93 9.76 -1.79
C LEU A 107 -1.78 8.65 -2.84
N SER A 108 -0.80 7.78 -2.71
CA SER A 108 -0.64 6.66 -3.64
C SER A 108 -1.81 5.67 -3.57
N LEU A 109 -2.33 5.40 -2.38
CA LEU A 109 -3.54 4.59 -2.22
C LEU A 109 -4.76 5.25 -2.89
N LYS A 110 -4.91 6.56 -2.75
CA LYS A 110 -5.99 7.32 -3.40
C LYS A 110 -5.87 7.28 -4.93
N GLU A 111 -4.68 7.50 -5.47
CA GLU A 111 -4.43 7.46 -6.91
C GLU A 111 -4.74 6.08 -7.49
N ASP A 112 -4.29 5.04 -6.81
CA ASP A 112 -4.53 3.66 -7.24
C ASP A 112 -6.01 3.27 -7.11
N ALA A 113 -6.72 3.77 -6.09
CA ALA A 113 -8.16 3.59 -5.98
C ALA A 113 -8.93 4.25 -7.12
N LEU A 114 -8.53 5.46 -7.53
CA LEU A 114 -9.14 6.13 -8.67
C LEU A 114 -8.83 5.44 -9.99
N ARG A 115 -7.65 4.85 -10.14
CA ARG A 115 -7.30 4.04 -11.32
C ARG A 115 -8.13 2.76 -11.35
N ALA A 116 -8.18 2.01 -10.24
CA ALA A 116 -9.00 0.81 -10.13
C ALA A 116 -10.48 1.11 -10.41
N LYS A 117 -10.99 2.24 -9.94
CA LYS A 117 -12.35 2.70 -10.24
C LYS A 117 -12.59 2.79 -11.74
N LYS A 118 -11.70 3.41 -12.51
CA LYS A 118 -11.84 3.52 -13.97
C LYS A 118 -11.82 2.16 -14.67
N GLU A 119 -10.95 1.26 -14.22
CA GLU A 119 -10.89 -0.10 -14.77
C GLU A 119 -12.18 -0.87 -14.50
N ILE A 120 -12.73 -0.74 -13.29
CA ILE A 120 -13.99 -1.37 -12.90
C ILE A 120 -15.17 -0.76 -13.67
N GLU A 121 -15.23 0.57 -13.84
CA GLU A 121 -16.25 1.23 -14.66
C GLU A 121 -16.26 0.72 -16.11
N GLY A 122 -15.06 0.55 -16.69
CA GLY A 122 -14.93 -0.06 -18.03
C GLY A 122 -15.42 -1.51 -18.08
N GLU A 123 -15.16 -2.30 -17.05
CA GLU A 123 -15.69 -3.68 -16.97
C GLU A 123 -17.20 -3.71 -16.73
N MET A 124 -17.76 -2.78 -15.98
CA MET A 124 -19.21 -2.65 -15.80
C MET A 124 -19.90 -2.35 -17.12
N GLU A 125 -19.41 -1.37 -17.86
CA GLU A 125 -19.96 -0.99 -19.15
C GLU A 125 -19.88 -2.14 -20.15
N LYS A 126 -18.75 -2.83 -20.21
CA LYS A 126 -18.52 -3.96 -21.09
C LYS A 126 -19.43 -5.15 -20.78
N ARG A 127 -19.65 -5.46 -19.50
CA ARG A 127 -20.41 -6.66 -19.08
C ARG A 127 -21.91 -6.41 -18.95
N TYR A 128 -22.29 -5.21 -18.54
CA TYR A 128 -23.67 -4.90 -18.16
C TYR A 128 -24.29 -3.76 -18.99
N GLY A 129 -23.50 -3.03 -19.76
CA GLY A 129 -23.96 -1.92 -20.59
C GLY A 129 -24.30 -0.65 -19.83
N PHE A 130 -23.99 -0.59 -18.54
CA PHE A 130 -24.16 0.60 -17.70
C PHE A 130 -23.17 0.61 -16.53
N ILE A 131 -22.97 1.79 -15.97
CA ILE A 131 -22.08 2.04 -14.83
C ILE A 131 -22.93 2.43 -13.63
N TRP A 132 -22.64 1.85 -12.47
CA TRP A 132 -23.23 2.28 -11.20
C TRP A 132 -22.17 2.82 -10.25
N ASP A 133 -22.59 3.48 -9.18
CA ASP A 133 -21.69 4.15 -8.24
C ASP A 133 -20.72 3.17 -7.57
N ILE A 134 -19.44 3.57 -7.54
CA ILE A 134 -18.38 2.86 -6.84
C ILE A 134 -18.00 3.66 -5.61
N TRP A 135 -18.12 3.03 -4.46
CA TRP A 135 -17.74 3.60 -3.17
C TRP A 135 -16.28 3.30 -2.86
N ILE A 136 -15.53 4.35 -2.54
CA ILE A 136 -14.13 4.25 -2.15
C ILE A 136 -13.99 4.77 -0.73
N GLY A 137 -13.32 4.01 0.14
CA GLY A 137 -13.09 4.42 1.52
C GLY A 137 -12.04 3.56 2.22
N PHE A 138 -11.66 4.01 3.41
CA PHE A 138 -10.81 3.24 4.30
C PHE A 138 -11.66 2.44 5.27
N HIS A 139 -11.22 1.23 5.58
CA HIS A 139 -11.76 0.51 6.73
C HIS A 139 -11.32 1.21 8.01
N ALA A 140 -12.25 1.83 8.71
CA ALA A 140 -11.97 2.55 9.96
C ALA A 140 -11.63 1.59 11.11
N VAL A 141 -12.29 0.43 11.13
CA VAL A 141 -12.04 -0.66 12.07
C VAL A 141 -12.04 -1.96 11.26
N PRO A 142 -11.04 -2.83 11.41
CA PRO A 142 -11.15 -4.18 10.89
C PRO A 142 -12.40 -4.79 11.54
N SER A 143 -13.42 -5.10 10.77
CA SER A 143 -14.60 -5.77 11.30
C SER A 143 -14.19 -7.20 11.67
N MET A 144 -13.71 -7.31 12.88
CA MET A 144 -13.31 -8.55 13.52
C MET A 144 -14.47 -9.00 14.40
N GLU A 145 -15.58 -9.34 13.78
CA GLU A 145 -16.61 -10.11 14.52
C GLU A 145 -17.43 -10.92 13.53
#